data_8fe3eb17d8a327a9a9cdaecf6ae60872
#
_entry.id   8fe3eb17d8a327a9a9cdaecf6ae60872
#
_cell.length_a   1.000
_cell.length_b   1.000
_cell.length_c   1.000
_cell.angle_alpha   90.00
_cell.angle_beta   90.00
_cell.angle_gamma   90.00
#
_symmetry.space_group_name_H-M   'P 1'
#
loop_
_entity.id
_entity.type
_entity.pdbx_description
1 polymer ?
#
loop_
_entity_poly.entity_id
_entity_poly.type
_entity_poly.pdbx_seq_one_letter_code
_entity_poly.pdbx_strand_id
1 'polypeptide(L)'
;MKSALLVILLAAACVAHAQDDRFPLPPKEWPAPVMDNEPFAFFLLDRLEYRAQKGADGLYWDAQAWYGGDYNKLWLKSEGQKAVGGRTPDADLQVLYARRIAPFWYLQGGLRSEVRPGPTQNYGVLALQGIAPYWFNVEASAFFRGGNVSGRLEAEYDQLLTQRLILQPRIDSDFSSTADPARGVGRGINDVVLGVRLRYEIKREFAPYIGITWSRKLGDTADIARGRGEDARSTAVVLGVRVWF
;
A
#
# COMPACT_ATOMS: atom_id res chain seq x y z
N MET A 1 19.99 10.75 -0.05
CA MET A 1 20.49 9.37 0.05
C MET A 1 20.46 8.79 1.47
N LYS A 2 20.89 9.54 2.52
CA LYS A 2 20.90 9.02 3.90
C LYS A 2 19.52 8.72 4.50
N SER A 3 18.47 9.46 4.13
CA SER A 3 17.12 9.30 4.67
C SER A 3 16.34 8.11 4.08
N ALA A 4 16.55 7.80 2.80
CA ALA A 4 15.92 6.63 2.15
C ALA A 4 16.50 5.31 2.68
N LEU A 5 17.81 5.31 2.98
CA LEU A 5 18.50 4.17 3.58
C LEU A 5 17.98 3.86 5.00
N LEU A 6 17.60 4.92 5.75
CA LEU A 6 17.09 4.79 7.11
C LEU A 6 15.72 4.10 7.17
N VAL A 7 14.83 4.39 6.21
CA VAL A 7 13.49 3.77 6.14
C VAL A 7 13.60 2.28 5.78
N ILE A 8 14.48 1.94 4.85
CA ILE A 8 14.76 0.54 4.47
C ILE A 8 15.43 -0.23 5.63
N LEU A 9 16.33 0.42 6.38
CA LEU A 9 16.98 -0.17 7.55
C LEU A 9 16.02 -0.37 8.73
N LEU A 10 15.04 0.52 8.96
CA LEU A 10 14.02 0.32 9.99
C LEU A 10 13.08 -0.85 9.65
N ALA A 11 12.69 -1.00 8.38
CA ALA A 11 11.90 -2.14 7.94
C ALA A 11 12.69 -3.46 8.06
N ALA A 12 14.01 -3.44 7.74
CA ALA A 12 14.88 -4.60 7.88
C ALA A 12 15.13 -5.00 9.36
N ALA A 13 15.17 -4.02 10.27
CA ALA A 13 15.35 -4.30 11.70
C ALA A 13 14.15 -5.03 12.34
N CYS A 14 12.94 -4.83 11.83
CA CYS A 14 11.76 -5.57 12.27
C CYS A 14 11.77 -7.04 11.84
N VAL A 15 12.49 -7.39 10.78
CA VAL A 15 12.57 -8.78 10.26
C VAL A 15 13.60 -9.61 11.04
N ALA A 16 14.63 -8.99 11.61
CA ALA A 16 15.76 -9.67 12.24
C ALA A 16 15.43 -10.39 13.58
N HIS A 17 14.24 -10.18 14.15
CA HIS A 17 13.85 -10.77 15.44
C HIS A 17 12.92 -12.00 15.31
N ALA A 18 12.67 -12.50 14.11
CA ALA A 18 11.70 -13.58 13.87
C ALA A 18 12.32 -15.00 13.80
N GLN A 19 13.61 -15.17 14.03
CA GLN A 19 14.19 -16.49 14.18
C GLN A 19 14.17 -16.90 15.67
N ASP A 20 13.09 -17.55 16.05
CA ASP A 20 13.04 -18.23 17.35
C ASP A 20 13.61 -19.65 17.21
N ASP A 21 14.90 -19.80 17.44
CA ASP A 21 15.62 -21.10 17.43
C ASP A 21 15.20 -22.03 18.59
N ARG A 22 14.15 -21.68 19.33
CA ARG A 22 13.69 -22.43 20.52
C ARG A 22 12.92 -23.70 20.21
N PHE A 23 12.52 -23.93 18.96
CA PHE A 23 11.87 -25.16 18.58
C PHE A 23 12.87 -26.14 17.94
N PRO A 24 13.18 -27.26 18.61
CA PRO A 24 14.04 -28.28 18.00
C PRO A 24 13.40 -28.78 16.70
N LEU A 25 14.23 -28.97 15.68
CA LEU A 25 13.77 -29.58 14.43
C LEU A 25 13.11 -30.94 14.73
N PRO A 26 12.00 -31.27 14.07
CA PRO A 26 11.33 -32.55 14.27
C PRO A 26 12.30 -33.71 14.00
N PRO A 27 12.18 -34.82 14.74
CA PRO A 27 13.01 -35.98 14.50
C PRO A 27 12.94 -36.45 13.05
N LYS A 28 14.06 -36.87 12.48
CA LYS A 28 14.15 -37.34 11.08
C LYS A 28 13.23 -38.54 10.78
N GLU A 29 12.75 -39.22 11.80
CA GLU A 29 11.87 -40.40 11.72
C GLU A 29 10.40 -40.00 11.52
N TRP A 30 10.05 -38.72 11.71
CA TRP A 30 8.71 -38.28 11.44
C TRP A 30 8.46 -38.24 9.93
N PRO A 31 7.26 -38.66 9.46
CA PRO A 31 6.91 -38.52 8.06
C PRO A 31 7.08 -37.06 7.64
N ALA A 32 7.58 -36.85 6.42
CA ALA A 32 7.70 -35.50 5.87
C ALA A 32 6.35 -34.79 6.02
N PRO A 33 6.34 -33.51 6.47
CA PRO A 33 5.12 -32.76 6.57
C PRO A 33 4.42 -32.76 5.20
N VAL A 34 3.12 -32.87 5.21
CA VAL A 34 2.30 -32.81 3.99
C VAL A 34 2.68 -31.53 3.25
N MET A 35 3.00 -31.67 1.96
CA MET A 35 3.39 -30.53 1.13
C MET A 35 2.12 -29.78 0.73
N ASP A 36 1.69 -28.85 1.56
CA ASP A 36 0.49 -28.03 1.35
C ASP A 36 0.75 -26.80 0.45
N ASN A 37 1.84 -26.79 -0.31
CA ASN A 37 2.18 -25.68 -1.19
C ASN A 37 1.37 -25.74 -2.51
N GLU A 38 0.06 -25.89 -2.39
CA GLU A 38 -0.89 -25.82 -3.49
C GLU A 38 -1.04 -24.35 -3.95
N PRO A 39 -0.92 -24.08 -5.26
CA PRO A 39 -1.14 -22.74 -5.77
C PRO A 39 -2.63 -22.40 -5.77
N PHE A 40 -2.96 -21.22 -5.26
CA PHE A 40 -4.31 -20.68 -5.31
C PHE A 40 -4.30 -19.21 -5.71
N ALA A 41 -5.46 -18.71 -6.10
CA ALA A 41 -5.69 -17.33 -6.48
C ALA A 41 -6.42 -16.61 -5.36
N PHE A 42 -6.07 -15.36 -5.15
CA PHE A 42 -6.75 -14.45 -4.24
C PHE A 42 -6.95 -13.10 -4.91
N PHE A 43 -8.10 -12.50 -4.70
CA PHE A 43 -8.41 -11.15 -5.14
C PHE A 43 -8.94 -10.33 -3.96
N LEU A 44 -8.44 -9.12 -3.81
CA LEU A 44 -8.90 -8.15 -2.82
C LEU A 44 -9.11 -6.79 -3.51
N LEU A 45 -10.32 -6.29 -3.47
CA LEU A 45 -10.64 -4.88 -3.65
C LEU A 45 -10.69 -4.27 -2.25
N ASP A 46 -9.55 -3.77 -1.80
CA ASP A 46 -9.41 -3.26 -0.43
C ASP A 46 -10.20 -1.98 -0.25
N ARG A 47 -10.15 -1.10 -1.25
CA ARG A 47 -10.86 0.17 -1.25
C ARG A 47 -11.53 0.42 -2.59
N LEU A 48 -12.82 0.66 -2.57
CA LEU A 48 -13.57 1.32 -3.63
C LEU A 48 -14.37 2.43 -2.95
N GLU A 49 -13.88 3.66 -3.03
CA GLU A 49 -14.34 4.78 -2.22
C GLU A 49 -14.89 5.92 -3.07
N TYR A 50 -16.04 6.42 -2.69
CA TYR A 50 -16.44 7.77 -3.02
C TYR A 50 -15.92 8.72 -1.93
N ARG A 51 -15.18 9.73 -2.33
CA ARG A 51 -14.55 10.74 -1.45
C ARG A 51 -15.24 12.07 -1.64
N ALA A 52 -16.02 12.50 -0.63
CA ALA A 52 -16.63 13.82 -0.57
C ALA A 52 -15.66 14.79 0.10
N GLN A 53 -15.18 15.79 -0.64
CA GLN A 53 -14.17 16.73 -0.16
C GLN A 53 -14.42 18.15 -0.68
N LYS A 54 -13.76 19.15 -0.07
CA LYS A 54 -13.79 20.52 -0.57
C LYS A 54 -13.17 20.55 -1.99
N GLY A 55 -13.89 21.12 -2.94
CA GLY A 55 -13.52 21.20 -4.35
C GLY A 55 -14.24 20.14 -5.18
N ALA A 56 -13.52 19.19 -5.76
CA ALA A 56 -14.10 18.13 -6.56
C ALA A 56 -14.14 16.81 -5.79
N ASP A 57 -15.29 16.18 -5.74
CA ASP A 57 -15.43 14.82 -5.24
C ASP A 57 -14.65 13.84 -6.11
N GLY A 58 -14.27 12.70 -5.55
CA GLY A 58 -13.46 11.71 -6.24
C GLY A 58 -13.92 10.28 -6.02
N LEU A 59 -13.61 9.44 -7.00
CA LEU A 59 -13.62 7.99 -6.87
C LEU A 59 -12.19 7.52 -6.67
N TYR A 60 -11.96 6.67 -5.70
CA TYR A 60 -10.67 6.05 -5.42
C TYR A 60 -10.82 4.52 -5.40
N TRP A 61 -9.82 3.81 -5.93
CA TRP A 61 -9.76 2.36 -5.83
C TRP A 61 -8.35 1.88 -5.46
N ASP A 62 -8.32 0.75 -4.78
CA ASP A 62 -7.12 0.00 -4.43
C ASP A 62 -7.48 -1.48 -4.49
N ALA A 63 -6.89 -2.17 -5.44
CA ALA A 63 -7.15 -3.56 -5.73
C ALA A 63 -5.85 -4.34 -5.86
N GLN A 64 -5.85 -5.56 -5.35
CA GLN A 64 -4.73 -6.47 -5.51
C GLN A 64 -5.22 -7.89 -5.75
N ALA A 65 -4.45 -8.62 -6.54
CA ALA A 65 -4.65 -10.04 -6.76
C ALA A 65 -3.31 -10.76 -6.70
N TRP A 66 -3.32 -12.02 -6.30
CA TRP A 66 -2.13 -12.82 -6.40
C TRP A 66 -2.45 -14.28 -6.72
N TYR A 67 -1.48 -14.94 -7.33
CA TYR A 67 -1.52 -16.35 -7.65
C TYR A 67 -0.20 -17.00 -7.27
N GLY A 68 -0.26 -18.14 -6.61
CA GLY A 68 0.92 -18.93 -6.23
C GLY A 68 0.75 -19.70 -4.94
N GLY A 69 1.80 -20.36 -4.52
CA GLY A 69 1.84 -21.12 -3.26
C GLY A 69 2.33 -20.25 -2.10
N ASP A 70 2.70 -20.91 -1.00
CA ASP A 70 3.10 -20.23 0.24
C ASP A 70 4.39 -19.43 0.13
N TYR A 71 5.33 -19.87 -0.71
CA TYR A 71 6.66 -19.28 -0.80
C TYR A 71 6.80 -18.26 -1.91
N ASN A 72 6.14 -18.50 -3.04
CA ASN A 72 6.30 -17.69 -4.24
C ASN A 72 4.93 -17.33 -4.79
N LYS A 73 4.74 -16.05 -5.12
CA LYS A 73 3.48 -15.51 -5.65
C LYS A 73 3.74 -14.52 -6.76
N LEU A 74 2.87 -14.53 -7.74
CA LEU A 74 2.76 -13.44 -8.70
C LEU A 74 1.66 -12.48 -8.19
N TRP A 75 1.99 -11.20 -8.01
CA TRP A 75 1.08 -10.16 -7.56
C TRP A 75 0.76 -9.19 -8.67
N LEU A 76 -0.50 -8.81 -8.73
CA LEU A 76 -1.01 -7.72 -9.54
C LEU A 76 -1.66 -6.72 -8.60
N LYS A 77 -1.20 -5.45 -8.62
CA LYS A 77 -1.78 -4.37 -7.82
C LYS A 77 -2.23 -3.25 -8.74
N SER A 78 -3.36 -2.63 -8.45
CA SER A 78 -3.84 -1.44 -9.13
C SER A 78 -4.44 -0.47 -8.13
N GLU A 79 -3.94 0.74 -8.12
CA GLU A 79 -4.41 1.83 -7.30
C GLU A 79 -4.71 3.03 -8.20
N GLY A 80 -5.71 3.82 -7.84
CA GLY A 80 -5.95 5.04 -8.57
C GLY A 80 -7.08 5.89 -8.02
N GLN A 81 -7.15 7.09 -8.59
CA GLN A 81 -8.19 8.05 -8.26
C GLN A 81 -8.67 8.79 -9.51
N LYS A 82 -9.92 9.22 -9.47
CA LYS A 82 -10.53 10.00 -10.53
C LYS A 82 -11.47 11.03 -9.93
N ALA A 83 -11.30 12.30 -10.28
CA ALA A 83 -12.26 13.32 -9.93
C ALA A 83 -13.60 13.05 -10.63
N VAL A 84 -14.72 13.27 -9.93
CA VAL A 84 -16.05 13.16 -10.52
C VAL A 84 -16.20 14.23 -11.62
N GLY A 85 -16.53 13.78 -12.83
CA GLY A 85 -16.55 14.66 -14.04
C GLY A 85 -15.16 14.84 -14.68
N GLY A 86 -14.09 14.37 -14.09
CA GLY A 86 -12.75 14.38 -14.67
C GLY A 86 -12.60 13.33 -15.79
N ARG A 87 -11.77 13.67 -16.81
CA ARG A 87 -11.58 12.80 -17.99
C ARG A 87 -10.55 11.70 -17.75
N THR A 88 -9.43 12.04 -17.10
CA THR A 88 -8.28 11.13 -16.95
C THR A 88 -8.12 10.72 -15.49
N PRO A 89 -8.07 9.42 -15.20
CA PRO A 89 -7.70 8.95 -13.87
C PRO A 89 -6.20 9.17 -13.64
N ASP A 90 -5.84 9.24 -12.36
CA ASP A 90 -4.48 9.05 -11.88
C ASP A 90 -4.43 7.62 -11.34
N ALA A 91 -3.73 6.74 -12.04
CA ALA A 91 -3.78 5.30 -11.76
C ALA A 91 -2.41 4.65 -11.94
N ASP A 92 -2.16 3.61 -11.20
CA ASP A 92 -1.01 2.74 -11.42
C ASP A 92 -1.41 1.26 -11.55
N LEU A 93 -0.54 0.53 -12.20
CA LEU A 93 -0.60 -0.92 -12.32
C LEU A 93 0.77 -1.48 -12.00
N GLN A 94 0.83 -2.45 -11.09
CA GLN A 94 2.06 -3.12 -10.70
C GLN A 94 1.94 -4.62 -10.94
N VAL A 95 3.02 -5.19 -11.49
CA VAL A 95 3.19 -6.64 -11.65
C VAL A 95 4.45 -7.04 -10.89
N LEU A 96 4.30 -7.82 -9.83
CA LEU A 96 5.37 -8.11 -8.88
C LEU A 96 5.50 -9.63 -8.67
N TYR A 97 6.73 -10.12 -8.69
CA TYR A 97 7.05 -11.41 -8.13
C TYR A 97 7.36 -11.27 -6.65
N ALA A 98 6.69 -12.06 -5.82
CA ALA A 98 6.84 -12.04 -4.37
C ALA A 98 7.43 -13.36 -3.87
N ARG A 99 8.43 -13.26 -2.99
CA ARG A 99 9.03 -14.40 -2.30
C ARG A 99 8.92 -14.21 -0.79
N ARG A 100 8.43 -15.22 -0.08
CA ARG A 100 8.44 -15.24 1.37
C ARG A 100 9.87 -15.32 1.90
N ILE A 101 10.28 -14.33 2.69
CA ILE A 101 11.62 -14.24 3.28
C ILE A 101 11.62 -14.52 4.79
N ALA A 102 10.46 -14.36 5.44
CA ALA A 102 10.24 -14.68 6.85
C ALA A 102 8.76 -15.04 7.06
N PRO A 103 8.36 -15.62 8.20
CA PRO A 103 6.97 -15.75 8.56
C PRO A 103 6.29 -14.38 8.42
N PHE A 104 5.16 -14.33 7.67
CA PHE A 104 4.36 -13.12 7.42
C PHE A 104 5.03 -12.00 6.60
N TRP A 105 6.23 -12.22 6.00
CA TRP A 105 6.91 -11.20 5.22
C TRP A 105 7.26 -11.68 3.82
N TYR A 106 6.91 -10.87 2.83
CA TYR A 106 7.21 -11.07 1.42
C TYR A 106 8.10 -9.95 0.91
N LEU A 107 9.19 -10.32 0.26
CA LEU A 107 9.97 -9.43 -0.59
C LEU A 107 9.39 -9.50 -2.00
N GLN A 108 9.07 -8.36 -2.58
CA GLN A 108 8.45 -8.25 -3.90
C GLN A 108 9.36 -7.47 -4.84
N GLY A 109 9.43 -7.89 -6.08
CA GLY A 109 10.19 -7.21 -7.13
C GLY A 109 9.45 -7.28 -8.46
N GLY A 110 9.49 -6.19 -9.24
CA GLY A 110 8.80 -6.15 -10.51
C GLY A 110 8.73 -4.79 -11.16
N LEU A 111 7.63 -4.51 -11.84
CA LEU A 111 7.40 -3.30 -12.62
C LEU A 111 6.12 -2.60 -12.18
N ARG A 112 6.16 -1.26 -12.21
CA ARG A 112 5.02 -0.37 -12.04
C ARG A 112 4.88 0.52 -13.27
N SER A 113 3.67 0.62 -13.79
CA SER A 113 3.28 1.56 -14.84
C SER A 113 2.31 2.58 -14.27
N GLU A 114 2.66 3.84 -14.31
CA GLU A 114 1.87 4.94 -13.76
C GLU A 114 1.27 5.78 -14.89
N VAL A 115 -0.06 5.82 -14.93
CA VAL A 115 -0.86 6.63 -15.85
C VAL A 115 -1.36 7.85 -15.10
N ARG A 116 -0.89 9.03 -15.48
CA ARG A 116 -1.36 10.34 -14.99
C ARG A 116 -1.70 11.22 -16.18
N PRO A 117 -2.33 12.38 -15.98
CA PRO A 117 -2.39 13.38 -17.03
C PRO A 117 -0.97 13.70 -17.53
N GLY A 118 -0.63 13.20 -18.73
CA GLY A 118 0.72 13.27 -19.30
C GLY A 118 1.22 11.90 -19.78
N PRO A 119 2.50 11.77 -20.16
CA PRO A 119 3.05 10.50 -20.63
C PRO A 119 3.14 9.47 -19.50
N THR A 120 2.77 8.22 -19.81
CA THR A 120 2.92 7.07 -18.92
C THR A 120 4.38 6.91 -18.48
N GLN A 121 4.60 6.60 -17.23
CA GLN A 121 5.92 6.37 -16.67
C GLN A 121 6.02 4.94 -16.11
N ASN A 122 7.16 4.29 -16.40
CA ASN A 122 7.45 2.96 -15.92
C ASN A 122 8.58 3.00 -14.90
N TYR A 123 8.45 2.19 -13.85
CA TYR A 123 9.39 2.10 -12.74
C TYR A 123 9.74 0.63 -12.48
N GLY A 124 10.98 0.37 -12.08
CA GLY A 124 11.31 -0.85 -11.36
C GLY A 124 10.81 -0.74 -9.92
N VAL A 125 10.36 -1.84 -9.35
CA VAL A 125 9.81 -1.90 -7.97
C VAL A 125 10.59 -2.89 -7.14
N LEU A 126 10.90 -2.49 -5.90
CA LEU A 126 11.30 -3.37 -4.82
C LEU A 126 10.43 -3.04 -3.61
N ALA A 127 9.71 -4.01 -3.09
CA ALA A 127 8.81 -3.79 -1.96
C ALA A 127 8.96 -4.88 -0.90
N LEU A 128 8.66 -4.50 0.33
CA LEU A 128 8.53 -5.40 1.47
C LEU A 128 7.11 -5.26 2.01
N GLN A 129 6.37 -6.37 2.04
CA GLN A 129 4.99 -6.40 2.54
C GLN A 129 4.83 -7.50 3.57
N GLY A 130 4.13 -7.21 4.65
CA GLY A 130 3.88 -8.22 5.67
C GLY A 130 3.14 -7.72 6.88
N ILE A 131 3.10 -8.57 7.91
CA ILE A 131 2.47 -8.28 9.19
C ILE A 131 3.58 -8.05 10.22
N ALA A 132 3.64 -6.83 10.73
CA ALA A 132 4.55 -6.44 11.81
C ALA A 132 3.99 -6.88 13.19
N PRO A 133 4.81 -6.85 14.26
CA PRO A 133 4.33 -7.09 15.62
C PRO A 133 3.08 -6.28 15.95
N TYR A 134 2.20 -6.85 16.78
CA TYR A 134 0.88 -6.30 17.11
C TYR A 134 -0.12 -6.26 15.94
N TRP A 135 0.10 -7.07 14.88
CA TRP A 135 -0.82 -7.24 13.75
C TRP A 135 -0.97 -6.01 12.84
N PHE A 136 0.04 -5.14 12.79
CA PHE A 136 0.08 -4.08 11.80
C PHE A 136 0.38 -4.66 10.43
N ASN A 137 -0.48 -4.41 9.45
CA ASN A 137 -0.16 -4.62 8.05
C ASN A 137 0.75 -3.48 7.59
N VAL A 138 1.91 -3.81 7.05
CA VAL A 138 2.91 -2.83 6.63
C VAL A 138 3.34 -3.14 5.20
N GLU A 139 3.41 -2.11 4.36
CA GLU A 139 4.05 -2.17 3.07
C GLU A 139 5.03 -1.01 2.91
N ALA A 140 6.27 -1.34 2.50
CA ALA A 140 7.30 -0.38 2.16
C ALA A 140 7.76 -0.65 0.74
N SER A 141 7.53 0.30 -0.17
CA SER A 141 7.83 0.18 -1.59
C SER A 141 8.86 1.22 -2.03
N ALA A 142 9.83 0.81 -2.86
CA ALA A 142 10.79 1.67 -3.52
C ALA A 142 10.63 1.56 -5.04
N PHE A 143 10.58 2.70 -5.72
CA PHE A 143 10.38 2.82 -7.15
C PHE A 143 11.59 3.47 -7.80
N PHE A 144 12.12 2.86 -8.86
CA PHE A 144 13.36 3.24 -9.51
C PHE A 144 13.10 3.65 -10.97
N ARG A 145 13.56 4.83 -11.37
CA ARG A 145 13.45 5.31 -12.75
C ARG A 145 14.58 6.27 -13.10
N GLY A 146 15.43 5.90 -14.06
CA GLY A 146 16.46 6.80 -14.59
C GLY A 146 17.40 7.40 -13.55
N GLY A 147 17.76 6.63 -12.50
CA GLY A 147 18.59 7.12 -11.38
C GLY A 147 17.81 7.83 -10.26
N ASN A 148 16.54 8.11 -10.45
CA ASN A 148 15.67 8.66 -9.42
C ASN A 148 15.05 7.53 -8.59
N VAL A 149 14.88 7.77 -7.29
CA VAL A 149 14.25 6.85 -6.35
C VAL A 149 13.08 7.58 -5.71
N SER A 150 11.93 6.96 -5.76
CA SER A 150 10.76 7.34 -4.95
C SER A 150 10.29 6.15 -4.14
N GLY A 151 9.41 6.36 -3.20
CA GLY A 151 8.90 5.26 -2.40
C GLY A 151 7.64 5.63 -1.66
N ARG A 152 7.02 4.60 -1.12
CA ARG A 152 5.79 4.66 -0.33
C ARG A 152 5.92 3.81 0.90
N LEU A 153 5.42 4.31 2.01
CA LEU A 153 5.24 3.57 3.25
C LEU A 153 3.77 3.59 3.61
N GLU A 154 3.22 2.42 3.85
CA GLU A 154 1.84 2.23 4.27
C GLU A 154 1.81 1.39 5.54
N ALA A 155 0.95 1.75 6.48
CA ALA A 155 0.68 0.95 7.65
C ALA A 155 -0.80 1.06 8.03
N GLU A 156 -1.40 -0.08 8.33
CA GLU A 156 -2.79 -0.15 8.77
C GLU A 156 -2.97 -1.17 9.88
N TYR A 157 -4.03 -1.00 10.65
CA TYR A 157 -4.38 -1.88 11.76
C TYR A 157 -5.87 -2.14 11.79
N ASP A 158 -6.27 -3.41 11.93
CA ASP A 158 -7.68 -3.80 12.08
C ASP A 158 -8.01 -3.96 13.56
N GLN A 159 -8.63 -2.94 14.15
CA GLN A 159 -9.15 -2.98 15.51
C GLN A 159 -10.57 -3.55 15.52
N LEU A 160 -10.73 -4.78 15.94
CA LEU A 160 -12.05 -5.39 16.11
C LEU A 160 -12.76 -4.75 17.31
N LEU A 161 -13.82 -3.97 17.06
CA LEU A 161 -14.73 -3.47 18.09
C LEU A 161 -15.76 -4.54 18.46
N THR A 162 -16.19 -5.30 17.47
CA THR A 162 -17.01 -6.52 17.61
C THR A 162 -16.52 -7.54 16.59
N GLN A 163 -17.14 -8.71 16.52
CA GLN A 163 -16.80 -9.72 15.51
C GLN A 163 -17.04 -9.27 14.06
N ARG A 164 -17.83 -8.21 13.85
CA ARG A 164 -18.19 -7.71 12.51
C ARG A 164 -17.93 -6.22 12.32
N LEU A 165 -17.75 -5.48 13.41
CA LEU A 165 -17.48 -4.05 13.35
C LEU A 165 -15.99 -3.81 13.62
N ILE A 166 -15.30 -3.26 12.63
CA ILE A 166 -13.87 -3.09 12.62
C ILE A 166 -13.53 -1.61 12.41
N LEU A 167 -12.71 -1.08 13.29
CA LEU A 167 -12.11 0.25 13.14
C LEU A 167 -10.73 0.08 12.52
N GLN A 168 -10.50 0.71 11.37
CA GLN A 168 -9.24 0.60 10.61
C GLN A 168 -8.55 1.96 10.51
N PRO A 169 -7.63 2.30 11.41
CA PRO A 169 -6.68 3.39 11.20
C PRO A 169 -5.63 2.99 10.16
N ARG A 170 -5.24 3.95 9.31
CA ARG A 170 -4.22 3.81 8.27
C ARG A 170 -3.39 5.07 8.15
N ILE A 171 -2.13 4.91 7.85
CA ILE A 171 -1.21 5.95 7.47
C ILE A 171 -0.51 5.57 6.17
N ASP A 172 -0.46 6.51 5.23
CA ASP A 172 0.29 6.41 3.98
C ASP A 172 1.23 7.62 3.87
N SER A 173 2.42 7.43 3.32
CA SER A 173 3.37 8.51 3.08
C SER A 173 4.21 8.22 1.84
N ASP A 174 4.27 9.18 0.92
CA ASP A 174 5.10 9.13 -0.27
C ASP A 174 6.36 9.97 -0.11
N PHE A 175 7.46 9.54 -0.70
CA PHE A 175 8.70 10.30 -0.75
C PHE A 175 9.35 10.24 -2.14
N SER A 176 10.14 11.25 -2.47
CA SER A 176 10.89 11.30 -3.73
C SER A 176 12.30 11.86 -3.54
N SER A 177 13.30 11.23 -4.17
CA SER A 177 14.68 11.72 -4.14
C SER A 177 14.89 12.96 -5.03
N THR A 178 14.01 13.17 -6.02
CA THR A 178 14.09 14.22 -7.03
C THR A 178 12.74 14.86 -7.20
N ALA A 179 12.72 16.19 -7.40
CA ALA A 179 11.50 16.90 -7.72
C ALA A 179 11.07 16.64 -9.19
N ASP A 180 9.77 16.47 -9.39
CA ASP A 180 9.09 16.51 -10.69
C ASP A 180 7.95 17.55 -10.62
N PRO A 181 8.25 18.85 -10.81
CA PRO A 181 7.26 19.89 -10.72
C PRO A 181 6.13 19.74 -11.74
N ALA A 182 6.39 19.13 -12.91
CA ALA A 182 5.34 18.88 -13.90
C ALA A 182 4.23 17.99 -13.36
N ARG A 183 4.58 17.02 -12.53
CA ARG A 183 3.67 16.10 -11.85
C ARG A 183 3.22 16.57 -10.46
N GLY A 184 3.69 17.72 -10.01
CA GLY A 184 3.35 18.24 -8.68
C GLY A 184 4.08 17.54 -7.54
N VAL A 185 5.20 16.87 -7.82
CA VAL A 185 6.00 16.12 -6.85
C VAL A 185 7.23 16.92 -6.48
N GLY A 186 7.41 17.18 -5.20
CA GLY A 186 8.61 17.81 -4.64
C GLY A 186 9.68 16.78 -4.27
N ARG A 187 10.80 17.26 -3.74
CA ARG A 187 11.87 16.43 -3.17
C ARG A 187 11.65 16.22 -1.69
N GLY A 188 11.93 15.02 -1.19
CA GLY A 188 11.80 14.65 0.21
C GLY A 188 10.51 13.91 0.48
N ILE A 189 9.91 14.12 1.65
CA ILE A 189 8.58 13.59 1.98
C ILE A 189 7.55 14.44 1.25
N ASN A 190 6.76 13.79 0.40
CA ASN A 190 5.81 14.47 -0.47
C ASN A 190 4.49 14.75 0.26
N ASP A 191 3.98 13.75 0.96
CA ASP A 191 2.73 13.86 1.69
C ASP A 191 2.64 12.87 2.86
N VAL A 192 1.63 13.09 3.66
CA VAL A 192 1.14 12.15 4.67
C VAL A 192 -0.37 12.12 4.57
N VAL A 193 -0.91 10.92 4.49
CA VAL A 193 -2.35 10.65 4.48
C VAL A 193 -2.69 9.82 5.71
N LEU A 194 -3.62 10.32 6.51
CA LEU A 194 -4.18 9.61 7.66
C LEU A 194 -5.64 9.27 7.35
N GLY A 195 -6.01 8.03 7.58
CA GLY A 195 -7.37 7.56 7.38
C GLY A 195 -7.88 6.79 8.59
N VAL A 196 -9.16 6.94 8.88
CA VAL A 196 -9.86 6.07 9.83
C VAL A 196 -11.16 5.64 9.19
N ARG A 197 -11.37 4.33 9.12
CA ARG A 197 -12.56 3.72 8.52
C ARG A 197 -13.27 2.86 9.55
N LEU A 198 -14.58 2.92 9.56
CA LEU A 198 -15.44 2.05 10.33
C LEU A 198 -16.13 1.09 9.36
N ARG A 199 -15.68 -0.15 9.34
CA ARG A 199 -16.09 -1.21 8.44
C ARG A 199 -17.05 -2.17 9.14
N TYR A 200 -18.14 -2.54 8.46
CA TYR A 200 -19.09 -3.53 8.94
C TYR A 200 -19.13 -4.74 8.00
N GLU A 201 -18.71 -5.91 8.47
CA GLU A 201 -18.73 -7.15 7.72
C GLU A 201 -20.15 -7.75 7.68
N ILE A 202 -20.88 -7.46 6.59
CA ILE A 202 -22.17 -8.11 6.32
C ILE A 202 -21.91 -9.61 6.08
N LYS A 203 -20.91 -9.88 5.25
CA LYS A 203 -20.26 -11.19 5.09
C LYS A 203 -18.75 -10.95 5.24
N ARG A 204 -17.98 -12.00 5.45
CA ARG A 204 -16.52 -11.88 5.53
C ARG A 204 -15.93 -11.28 4.26
N GLU A 205 -16.49 -11.70 3.12
CA GLU A 205 -16.04 -11.30 1.79
C GLU A 205 -16.57 -9.94 1.34
N PHE A 206 -17.57 -9.36 2.03
CA PHE A 206 -18.22 -8.10 1.66
C PHE A 206 -18.47 -7.21 2.86
N ALA A 207 -17.82 -6.07 2.88
CA ALA A 207 -17.87 -5.12 3.99
C ALA A 207 -17.96 -3.68 3.50
N PRO A 208 -19.14 -3.03 3.57
CA PRO A 208 -19.26 -1.59 3.43
C PRO A 208 -18.62 -0.86 4.61
N TYR A 209 -18.16 0.36 4.37
CA TYR A 209 -17.57 1.21 5.40
C TYR A 209 -17.81 2.69 5.15
N ILE A 210 -17.72 3.46 6.22
CA ILE A 210 -17.63 4.92 6.21
C ILE A 210 -16.35 5.33 6.93
N GLY A 211 -15.79 6.48 6.55
CA GLY A 211 -14.58 6.95 7.19
C GLY A 211 -14.27 8.42 6.92
N ILE A 212 -13.13 8.82 7.44
CA ILE A 212 -12.55 10.13 7.23
C ILE A 212 -11.10 9.94 6.81
N THR A 213 -10.68 10.69 5.80
CA THR A 213 -9.30 10.75 5.34
C THR A 213 -8.83 12.20 5.43
N TRP A 214 -7.66 12.38 6.02
CA TRP A 214 -6.96 13.65 6.08
C TRP A 214 -5.63 13.51 5.36
N SER A 215 -5.34 14.42 4.43
CA SER A 215 -4.09 14.45 3.68
C SER A 215 -3.39 15.79 3.82
N ARG A 216 -2.07 15.78 3.83
CA ARG A 216 -1.23 16.97 3.87
C ARG A 216 -0.01 16.79 2.97
N LYS A 217 0.13 17.66 1.97
CA LYS A 217 1.35 17.81 1.18
C LYS A 217 2.43 18.49 2.04
N LEU A 218 3.68 18.05 1.93
CA LEU A 218 4.80 18.50 2.74
C LEU A 218 5.93 19.08 1.87
N GLY A 219 6.81 19.88 2.47
CA GLY A 219 8.01 20.43 1.84
C GLY A 219 7.75 21.04 0.46
N ASP A 220 8.66 20.76 -0.49
CA ASP A 220 8.60 21.28 -1.85
C ASP A 220 7.29 20.92 -2.58
N THR A 221 6.66 19.76 -2.25
CA THR A 221 5.37 19.35 -2.82
C THR A 221 4.27 20.33 -2.40
N ALA A 222 4.27 20.77 -1.15
CA ALA A 222 3.32 21.75 -0.67
C ALA A 222 3.52 23.13 -1.33
N ASP A 223 4.78 23.52 -1.58
CA ASP A 223 5.11 24.79 -2.24
C ASP A 223 4.68 24.77 -3.71
N ILE A 224 4.91 23.66 -4.43
CA ILE A 224 4.44 23.46 -5.80
C ILE A 224 2.89 23.56 -5.85
N ALA A 225 2.18 22.91 -4.92
CA ALA A 225 0.73 22.95 -4.87
C ALA A 225 0.21 24.37 -4.65
N ARG A 226 0.77 25.09 -3.66
CA ARG A 226 0.41 26.49 -3.40
C ARG A 226 0.67 27.40 -4.60
N GLY A 227 1.81 27.18 -5.29
CA GLY A 227 2.14 27.92 -6.52
C GLY A 227 1.16 27.70 -7.67
N ARG A 228 0.42 26.59 -7.65
CA ARG A 228 -0.67 26.27 -8.59
C ARG A 228 -2.06 26.72 -8.11
N GLY A 229 -2.16 27.31 -6.91
CA GLY A 229 -3.44 27.65 -6.29
C GLY A 229 -4.19 26.45 -5.71
N GLU A 230 -3.51 25.33 -5.51
CA GLU A 230 -4.08 24.12 -4.90
C GLU A 230 -3.91 24.14 -3.38
N ASP A 231 -4.90 23.58 -2.67
CA ASP A 231 -4.79 23.39 -1.22
C ASP A 231 -3.72 22.33 -0.90
N ALA A 232 -2.82 22.65 0.05
CA ALA A 232 -1.82 21.69 0.55
C ALA A 232 -2.40 20.72 1.60
N ARG A 233 -3.67 20.87 1.95
CA ARG A 233 -4.39 20.02 2.91
C ARG A 233 -5.75 19.68 2.34
N SER A 234 -6.17 18.44 2.56
CA SER A 234 -7.53 18.02 2.23
C SER A 234 -8.08 17.14 3.34
N THR A 235 -9.38 17.23 3.55
CA THR A 235 -10.14 16.31 4.41
C THR A 235 -11.30 15.82 3.59
N ALA A 236 -11.48 14.51 3.54
CA ALA A 236 -12.58 13.89 2.83
C ALA A 236 -13.37 12.97 3.77
N VAL A 237 -14.69 13.00 3.64
CA VAL A 237 -15.54 11.92 4.13
C VAL A 237 -15.57 10.85 3.05
N VAL A 238 -15.37 9.60 3.43
CA VAL A 238 -15.33 8.48 2.49
C VAL A 238 -16.45 7.50 2.77
N LEU A 239 -17.06 7.00 1.71
CA LEU A 239 -18.00 5.91 1.71
C LEU A 239 -17.50 4.86 0.72
N GLY A 240 -17.36 3.62 1.15
CA GLY A 240 -16.78 2.62 0.30
C GLY A 240 -17.18 1.20 0.65
N VAL A 241 -16.63 0.28 -0.15
CA VAL A 241 -16.78 -1.16 0.05
C VAL A 241 -15.43 -1.86 -0.04
N ARG A 242 -15.27 -2.91 0.74
CA ARG A 242 -14.17 -3.88 0.66
C ARG A 242 -14.75 -5.22 0.26
N VAL A 243 -14.09 -5.88 -0.71
CA VAL A 243 -14.53 -7.18 -1.25
C VAL A 243 -13.31 -8.06 -1.48
N TRP A 244 -13.41 -9.35 -1.15
CA TRP A 244 -12.35 -10.31 -1.45
C TRP A 244 -12.91 -11.69 -1.83
N PHE A 245 -12.14 -12.44 -2.58
CA PHE A 245 -12.45 -13.80 -3.04
C PHE A 245 -11.22 -14.69 -3.00
#